data_1b6df736712150be41f2db5361148010
#
_entry.id   1b6df736712150be41f2db5361148010
#
_cell.length_a   1.000
_cell.length_b   1.000
_cell.length_c   1.000
_cell.angle_alpha   90.00
_cell.angle_beta   90.00
_cell.angle_gamma   90.00
#
_symmetry.space_group_name_H-M   'P 1'
#
loop_
_entity.id
_entity.type
_entity.pdbx_description
1 polymer ?
#
loop_
_entity_poly.entity_id
_entity_poly.type
_entity_poly.pdbx_seq_one_letter_code
_entity_poly.pdbx_strand_id
1 'polypeptide(L)'
;VHAENLDWWLKRLRNYGSLFLGEETTVAYGDKCSGPNHILPTKGAGKYTGGLYVGKFIKCLTFQRMSKDANKIVGATAARLARAEGMEAHARTGDIRLKKYGHSK
;
A
#
# COMPACT_ATOMS: atom_id res chain seq x y z
N VAL A 1 -15.47 19.85 11.45
CA VAL A 1 -15.64 21.04 10.58
C VAL A 1 -17.00 21.65 10.86
N HIS A 2 -17.00 22.90 11.33
CA HIS A 2 -18.18 23.74 11.49
C HIS A 2 -18.07 24.89 10.50
N ALA A 3 -18.67 24.74 9.34
CA ALA A 3 -18.61 25.69 8.25
C ALA A 3 -19.79 25.52 7.30
N GLU A 4 -20.05 26.50 6.47
CA GLU A 4 -20.97 26.36 5.35
C GLU A 4 -20.44 25.38 4.32
N ASN A 5 -21.31 24.75 3.57
CA ASN A 5 -20.99 23.82 2.48
C ASN A 5 -20.09 22.67 2.91
N LEU A 6 -20.57 21.83 3.81
CA LEU A 6 -19.83 20.67 4.36
C LEU A 6 -19.35 19.70 3.27
N ASP A 7 -20.11 19.54 2.18
CA ASP A 7 -19.72 18.69 1.05
C ASP A 7 -18.48 19.21 0.30
N TRP A 8 -18.31 20.51 0.28
CA TRP A 8 -17.11 21.11 -0.30
C TRP A 8 -15.85 20.74 0.51
N TRP A 9 -15.96 20.79 1.85
CA TRP A 9 -14.88 20.42 2.76
C TRP A 9 -14.60 18.92 2.70
N LEU A 10 -15.64 18.08 2.70
CA LEU A 10 -15.50 16.61 2.58
C LEU A 10 -14.68 16.22 1.34
N LYS A 11 -14.91 16.87 0.23
CA LYS A 11 -14.22 16.58 -1.03
C LYS A 11 -12.75 17.04 -1.05
N ARG A 12 -12.34 17.95 -0.15
CA ARG A 12 -11.01 18.59 -0.20
C ARG A 12 -10.08 18.20 0.94
N LEU A 13 -10.60 17.96 2.10
CA LEU A 13 -9.77 17.52 3.23
C LEU A 13 -9.24 16.10 2.98
N ARG A 14 -7.99 15.84 3.38
CA ARG A 14 -7.32 14.55 3.18
C ARG A 14 -6.55 14.06 4.40
N ASN A 15 -6.00 14.95 5.20
CA ASN A 15 -5.08 14.61 6.27
C ASN A 15 -5.82 14.45 7.60
N TYR A 16 -6.65 13.44 7.72
CA TYR A 16 -7.42 13.17 8.93
C TYR A 16 -7.58 11.66 9.17
N GLY A 17 -7.83 11.27 10.41
CA GLY A 17 -8.27 9.92 10.77
C GLY A 17 -9.77 9.77 10.68
N SER A 18 -10.50 10.69 11.31
CA SER A 18 -11.96 10.80 11.23
C SER A 18 -12.32 12.26 10.97
N LEU A 19 -13.30 12.47 10.13
CA LEU A 19 -13.81 13.79 9.78
C LEU A 19 -15.26 13.92 10.27
N PHE A 20 -15.46 14.85 11.18
CA PHE A 20 -16.77 15.15 11.76
C PHE A 20 -17.30 16.43 11.13
N LEU A 21 -18.46 16.33 10.48
CA LEU A 21 -19.03 17.40 9.65
C LEU A 21 -20.29 17.95 10.28
N GLY A 22 -20.29 19.25 10.52
CA GLY A 22 -21.45 20.00 11.00
C GLY A 22 -21.68 19.89 12.52
N GLU A 23 -22.64 20.65 12.98
CA GLU A 23 -22.99 20.73 14.41
C GLU A 23 -23.70 19.49 14.95
N GLU A 24 -24.35 18.75 14.05
CA GLU A 24 -25.06 17.49 14.38
C GLU A 24 -24.12 16.32 14.62
N THR A 25 -22.82 16.50 14.39
CA THR A 25 -21.81 15.45 14.51
C THR A 25 -20.81 15.80 15.60
N THR A 26 -20.60 14.87 16.53
CA THR A 26 -19.60 15.04 17.58
C THR A 26 -18.62 13.88 17.65
N VAL A 27 -17.40 14.15 18.11
CA VAL A 27 -16.37 13.14 18.38
C VAL A 27 -16.90 12.05 19.32
N ALA A 28 -17.67 12.42 20.34
CA ALA A 28 -18.25 11.47 21.28
C ALA A 28 -19.14 10.40 20.63
N TYR A 29 -19.83 10.73 19.55
CA TYR A 29 -20.59 9.73 18.79
C TYR A 29 -19.67 8.75 18.07
N GLY A 30 -18.60 9.25 17.46
CA GLY A 30 -17.56 8.42 16.85
C GLY A 30 -16.88 7.49 17.86
N ASP A 31 -16.62 7.99 19.06
CA ASP A 31 -16.00 7.21 20.13
C ASP A 31 -16.86 6.08 20.67
N LYS A 32 -18.17 6.17 20.53
CA LYS A 32 -19.10 5.26 21.23
C LYS A 32 -19.94 4.38 20.30
N CYS A 33 -20.57 4.93 19.26
CA CYS A 33 -21.65 4.20 18.60
C CYS A 33 -21.85 4.50 17.10
N SER A 34 -21.21 5.50 16.52
CA SER A 34 -21.47 5.88 15.13
C SER A 34 -20.59 5.18 14.09
N GLY A 35 -19.68 4.31 14.52
CA GLY A 35 -18.93 3.43 13.64
C GLY A 35 -17.45 3.76 13.40
N PRO A 36 -16.99 5.03 13.33
CA PRO A 36 -15.58 5.32 13.21
C PRO A 36 -14.78 4.78 14.39
N ASN A 37 -13.51 4.42 14.15
CA ASN A 37 -12.64 4.05 15.26
C ASN A 37 -12.26 5.29 16.09
N HIS A 38 -12.03 5.09 17.40
CA HIS A 38 -11.67 6.17 18.33
C HIS A 38 -10.16 6.32 18.54
N ILE A 39 -9.34 5.46 17.95
CA ILE A 39 -7.87 5.54 18.00
C ILE A 39 -7.40 6.33 16.79
N LEU A 40 -7.39 7.65 16.95
CA LEU A 40 -7.14 8.60 15.89
C LEU A 40 -5.65 8.94 15.76
N PRO A 41 -5.17 9.29 14.56
CA PRO A 41 -3.80 9.73 14.36
C PRO A 41 -3.56 11.09 15.03
N THR A 42 -2.41 11.24 15.66
CA THR A 42 -1.97 12.49 16.31
C THR A 42 -0.65 12.98 15.71
N LYS A 43 -0.20 14.17 16.10
CA LYS A 43 1.10 14.75 15.69
C LYS A 43 1.33 14.75 14.17
N GLY A 44 0.29 15.03 13.40
CA GLY A 44 0.36 15.08 11.95
C GLY A 44 0.33 13.71 11.23
N ALA A 45 0.16 12.62 11.95
CA ALA A 45 0.09 11.26 11.38
C ALA A 45 -1.10 11.07 10.43
N GLY A 46 -2.13 11.92 10.49
CA GLY A 46 -3.24 11.92 9.53
C GLY A 46 -2.84 12.13 8.07
N LYS A 47 -1.57 12.49 7.80
CA LYS A 47 -1.00 12.57 6.45
C LYS A 47 -0.79 11.20 5.80
N TYR A 48 -0.59 10.16 6.58
CA TYR A 48 -0.25 8.81 6.08
C TYR A 48 -1.03 7.66 6.74
N THR A 49 -1.85 7.92 7.74
CA THR A 49 -2.70 6.90 8.37
C THR A 49 -4.03 7.49 8.83
N GLY A 50 -5.08 6.69 8.76
CA GLY A 50 -6.40 7.02 9.33
C GLY A 50 -6.57 6.59 10.79
N GLY A 51 -5.54 6.03 11.43
CA GLY A 51 -5.61 5.46 12.78
C GLY A 51 -5.83 3.94 12.75
N LEU A 52 -6.49 3.41 13.77
CA LEU A 52 -6.76 1.98 13.88
C LEU A 52 -7.92 1.56 12.99
N TYR A 53 -7.79 0.44 12.30
CA TYR A 53 -8.87 -0.21 11.54
C TYR A 53 -8.59 -1.72 11.42
N VAL A 54 -9.57 -2.48 10.96
CA VAL A 54 -9.47 -3.96 10.86
C VAL A 54 -8.23 -4.43 10.12
N GLY A 55 -7.84 -3.74 9.05
CA GLY A 55 -6.65 -4.08 8.27
C GLY A 55 -5.32 -4.04 9.05
N LYS A 56 -5.27 -3.37 10.20
CA LYS A 56 -4.08 -3.39 11.07
C LYS A 56 -3.82 -4.75 11.74
N PHE A 57 -4.85 -5.58 11.83
CA PHE A 57 -4.76 -6.93 12.38
C PHE A 57 -4.60 -8.00 11.31
N ILE A 58 -4.60 -7.62 10.04
CA ILE A 58 -4.44 -8.51 8.90
C ILE A 58 -3.01 -8.44 8.41
N LYS A 59 -2.36 -9.59 8.32
CA LYS A 59 -1.04 -9.73 7.72
C LYS A 59 -1.18 -10.06 6.23
N CYS A 60 -0.71 -9.17 5.37
CA CYS A 60 -0.60 -9.47 3.95
C CYS A 60 0.61 -10.37 3.71
N LEU A 61 0.37 -11.53 3.13
CA LEU A 61 1.42 -12.47 2.69
C LEU A 61 1.39 -12.53 1.17
N THR A 62 2.56 -12.51 0.57
CA THR A 62 2.71 -12.70 -0.86
C THR A 62 3.47 -13.98 -1.12
N PHE A 63 3.14 -14.69 -2.19
CA PHE A 63 3.92 -15.82 -2.67
C PHE A 63 4.13 -15.68 -4.18
N GLN A 64 5.20 -16.31 -4.66
CA GLN A 64 5.55 -16.31 -6.06
C GLN A 64 5.95 -17.71 -6.48
N ARG A 65 5.40 -18.18 -7.58
CA ARG A 65 5.76 -19.45 -8.21
C ARG A 65 5.96 -19.24 -9.70
N MET A 66 7.07 -19.71 -10.24
CA MET A 66 7.44 -19.54 -11.65
C MET A 66 7.52 -20.90 -12.34
N SER A 67 6.93 -21.02 -13.53
CA SER A 67 7.18 -22.17 -14.40
C SER A 67 8.53 -22.08 -15.11
N LYS A 68 9.04 -23.21 -15.62
CA LYS A 68 10.27 -23.23 -16.40
C LYS A 68 10.16 -22.34 -17.65
N ASP A 69 9.03 -22.40 -18.34
CA ASP A 69 8.81 -21.62 -19.57
C ASP A 69 8.70 -20.12 -19.30
N ALA A 70 8.03 -19.72 -18.22
CA ALA A 70 7.94 -18.34 -17.82
C ALA A 70 9.33 -17.72 -17.52
N ASN A 71 10.31 -18.54 -17.08
CA ASN A 71 11.68 -18.07 -16.86
C ASN A 71 12.34 -17.50 -18.12
N LYS A 72 11.95 -17.94 -19.31
CA LYS A 72 12.50 -17.40 -20.57
C LYS A 72 12.29 -15.89 -20.68
N ILE A 73 11.11 -15.43 -20.35
CA ILE A 73 10.74 -13.99 -20.40
C ILE A 73 11.15 -13.28 -19.12
N VAL A 74 10.72 -13.82 -17.97
CA VAL A 74 10.91 -13.16 -16.68
C VAL A 74 12.38 -13.15 -16.27
N GLY A 75 13.11 -14.24 -16.47
CA GLY A 75 14.54 -14.33 -16.16
C GLY A 75 15.36 -13.36 -17.00
N ALA A 76 15.12 -13.29 -18.30
CA ALA A 76 15.81 -12.36 -19.19
C ALA A 76 15.50 -10.89 -18.84
N THR A 77 14.24 -10.59 -18.56
CA THR A 77 13.81 -9.24 -18.17
C THR A 77 14.41 -8.84 -16.82
N ALA A 78 14.35 -9.71 -15.82
CA ALA A 78 14.90 -9.46 -14.50
C ALA A 78 16.42 -9.24 -14.54
N ALA A 79 17.16 -10.06 -15.32
CA ALA A 79 18.61 -9.90 -15.48
C ALA A 79 18.95 -8.55 -16.11
N ARG A 80 18.20 -8.12 -17.12
CA ARG A 80 18.41 -6.83 -17.80
C ARG A 80 18.11 -5.64 -16.87
N LEU A 81 16.99 -5.69 -16.15
CA LEU A 81 16.62 -4.64 -15.18
C LEU A 81 17.63 -4.54 -14.05
N ALA A 82 18.00 -5.68 -13.46
CA ALA A 82 18.98 -5.72 -12.38
C ALA A 82 20.34 -5.12 -12.80
N ARG A 83 20.80 -5.35 -14.05
CA ARG A 83 22.03 -4.71 -14.57
C ARG A 83 21.85 -3.22 -14.76
N ALA A 84 20.70 -2.76 -15.23
CA ALA A 84 20.44 -1.34 -15.36
C ALA A 84 20.47 -0.62 -13.99
N GLU A 85 20.13 -1.33 -12.91
CA GLU A 85 20.20 -0.86 -11.53
C GLU A 85 21.57 -1.08 -10.87
N GLY A 86 22.54 -1.66 -11.57
CA GLY A 86 23.86 -2.00 -11.02
C GLY A 86 23.88 -3.23 -10.11
N MET A 87 22.82 -4.05 -10.12
CA MET A 87 22.64 -5.21 -9.24
C MET A 87 23.06 -6.52 -9.91
N GLU A 88 24.35 -6.69 -10.21
CA GLU A 88 24.88 -7.85 -10.96
C GLU A 88 24.57 -9.20 -10.30
N ALA A 89 24.63 -9.28 -8.96
CA ALA A 89 24.30 -10.51 -8.26
C ALA A 89 22.85 -10.96 -8.52
N HIS A 90 21.91 -10.02 -8.57
CA HIS A 90 20.51 -10.28 -8.93
C HIS A 90 20.40 -10.71 -10.40
N ALA A 91 21.10 -10.05 -11.30
CA ALA A 91 21.12 -10.41 -12.73
C ALA A 91 21.57 -11.85 -12.96
N ARG A 92 22.64 -12.29 -12.30
CA ARG A 92 23.13 -13.66 -12.38
C ARG A 92 22.12 -14.71 -11.94
N THR A 93 21.21 -14.40 -11.02
CA THR A 93 20.15 -15.34 -10.63
C THR A 93 19.18 -15.64 -11.78
N GLY A 94 18.90 -14.66 -12.63
CA GLY A 94 18.15 -14.82 -13.86
C GLY A 94 18.92 -15.64 -14.89
N ASP A 95 20.19 -15.27 -15.15
CA ASP A 95 21.04 -15.92 -16.15
C ASP A 95 21.25 -17.42 -15.86
N ILE A 96 21.49 -17.78 -14.60
CA ILE A 96 21.65 -19.19 -14.20
C ILE A 96 20.40 -20.01 -14.53
N ARG A 97 19.22 -19.45 -14.33
CA ARG A 97 17.94 -20.13 -14.64
C ARG A 97 17.72 -20.23 -16.15
N LEU A 98 18.04 -19.17 -16.89
CA LEU A 98 17.98 -19.22 -18.35
C LEU A 98 18.89 -20.31 -18.91
N LYS A 99 20.13 -20.37 -18.42
CA LYS A 99 21.09 -21.43 -18.82
C LYS A 99 20.58 -22.81 -18.43
N LYS A 100 20.10 -22.98 -17.19
CA LYS A 100 19.61 -24.28 -16.67
C LYS A 100 18.46 -24.84 -17.51
N TYR A 101 17.57 -23.99 -18.02
CA TYR A 101 16.39 -24.42 -18.77
C TYR A 101 16.55 -24.29 -20.28
N GLY A 102 17.75 -24.03 -20.77
CA GLY A 102 18.04 -23.94 -22.22
C GLY A 102 17.46 -22.68 -22.89
N HIS A 103 17.25 -21.62 -22.13
CA HIS A 103 16.72 -20.35 -22.64
C HIS A 103 17.83 -19.27 -22.86
N SER A 104 19.08 -19.58 -22.56
CA SER A 104 20.22 -18.71 -22.92
C SER A 104 20.55 -18.89 -24.40
N LYS A 105 20.74 -17.76 -25.11
CA LYS A 105 21.36 -17.74 -26.42
C LYS A 105 22.85 -17.94 -26.32
#